data_76e1c887daf86423a8967d7a6c566d93
#
_entry.id   76e1c887daf86423a8967d7a6c566d93
#
_cell.length_a   1.000
_cell.length_b   1.000
_cell.length_c   1.000
_cell.angle_alpha   90.00
_cell.angle_beta   90.00
_cell.angle_gamma   90.00
#
_symmetry.space_group_name_H-M   'P 1'
#
loop_
_entity.id
_entity.type
_entity.pdbx_description
1 polymer ?
#
loop_
_entity_poly.entity_id
_entity_poly.type
_entity_poly.pdbx_seq_one_letter_code
_entity_poly.pdbx_strand_id
1 'polypeptide(L)'
;MEDIKRQLAYRAENEKKLADFYPTLTFDGSKKVYIDPLKELFIVTGLSNWRSDNPDLIAFSQVLGVNTDVKENKEEIYYEDSDGNKKSYVPPRYTCDYEFNVTIRVDSPWFDEIELELSDGSRPDNRYTDLYREYERRMHELADILMRRDNRNRVWDGDGMMNRTEYTGSCPERQADVSRPTGGEAWVCPSCGAQSSGKFCSNCGAVKPTTCSGCANCGWRPADGQSLPKFCPECGRQLQ
;
A
#
# COMPACT_ATOMS: atom_id res chain seq x y z
N MET A 1 22.33 38.52 -6.38
CA MET A 1 21.82 39.31 -5.23
C MET A 1 20.30 39.26 -5.11
N GLU A 2 19.52 39.29 -6.19
CA GLU A 2 18.05 39.17 -6.14
C GLU A 2 17.58 37.80 -5.66
N ASP A 3 18.22 36.71 -6.08
CA ASP A 3 17.87 35.35 -5.64
C ASP A 3 18.05 35.16 -4.16
N ILE A 4 19.09 35.70 -3.56
CA ILE A 4 19.30 35.63 -2.10
C ILE A 4 18.19 36.39 -1.35
N LYS A 5 17.79 37.56 -1.84
CA LYS A 5 16.69 38.33 -1.24
C LYS A 5 15.36 37.57 -1.34
N ARG A 6 15.10 36.95 -2.48
CA ARG A 6 13.89 36.13 -2.69
C ARG A 6 13.86 34.91 -1.76
N GLN A 7 15.02 34.26 -1.59
CA GLN A 7 15.15 33.11 -0.69
C GLN A 7 14.97 33.49 0.77
N LEU A 8 15.54 34.62 1.20
CA LEU A 8 15.34 35.13 2.57
C LEU A 8 13.89 35.52 2.85
N ALA A 9 13.23 36.17 1.88
CA ALA A 9 11.81 36.51 1.99
C ALA A 9 10.94 35.26 2.08
N TYR A 10 11.21 34.24 1.27
CA TYR A 10 10.54 32.95 1.33
C TYR A 10 10.68 32.28 2.69
N ARG A 11 11.91 32.21 3.22
CA ARG A 11 12.19 31.61 4.54
C ARG A 11 11.45 32.33 5.69
N ALA A 12 11.41 33.66 5.65
CA ALA A 12 10.67 34.45 6.63
C ALA A 12 9.14 34.28 6.54
N GLU A 13 8.62 34.09 5.34
CA GLU A 13 7.20 33.77 5.14
C GLU A 13 6.87 32.35 5.58
N ASN A 14 7.72 31.39 5.24
CA ASN A 14 7.59 30.00 5.65
C ASN A 14 7.56 29.85 7.17
N GLU A 15 8.45 30.53 7.88
CA GLU A 15 8.50 30.55 9.35
C GLU A 15 7.18 31.01 9.96
N LYS A 16 6.57 32.05 9.40
CA LYS A 16 5.25 32.54 9.85
C LYS A 16 4.15 31.49 9.63
N LYS A 17 4.16 30.81 8.50
CA LYS A 17 3.20 29.74 8.18
C LYS A 17 3.40 28.52 9.09
N LEU A 18 4.65 28.17 9.41
CA LEU A 18 4.97 27.09 10.35
C LEU A 18 4.48 27.33 11.76
N ALA A 19 4.37 28.58 12.20
CA ALA A 19 3.81 28.92 13.52
C ALA A 19 2.36 28.43 13.70
N ASP A 20 1.59 28.40 12.61
CA ASP A 20 0.20 27.93 12.56
C ASP A 20 0.06 26.46 12.11
N PHE A 21 1.15 25.73 11.94
CA PHE A 21 1.14 24.34 11.53
C PHE A 21 1.03 23.40 12.73
N TYR A 22 -0.03 22.58 12.77
CA TYR A 22 -0.32 21.62 13.84
C TYR A 22 -0.52 20.21 13.25
N PRO A 23 0.56 19.45 13.05
CA PRO A 23 0.46 18.11 12.47
C PRO A 23 -0.27 17.15 13.40
N THR A 24 -1.19 16.36 12.85
CA THR A 24 -1.92 15.31 13.57
C THR A 24 -1.49 13.91 13.14
N LEU A 25 -0.77 13.79 12.00
CA LEU A 25 -0.23 12.55 11.51
C LEU A 25 1.27 12.65 11.34
N THR A 26 1.98 11.54 11.61
CA THR A 26 3.43 11.46 11.46
C THR A 26 3.81 10.12 10.84
N PHE A 27 4.65 10.16 9.82
CA PHE A 27 5.30 9.00 9.23
C PHE A 27 6.80 9.07 9.53
N ASP A 28 7.30 8.07 10.25
CA ASP A 28 8.71 7.92 10.57
C ASP A 28 9.43 7.09 9.50
N GLY A 29 10.65 7.46 9.18
CA GLY A 29 11.54 6.81 8.25
C GLY A 29 12.90 7.51 8.26
N SER A 30 13.66 7.42 7.17
CA SER A 30 14.93 8.15 6.99
C SER A 30 14.77 9.67 7.15
N LYS A 31 13.58 10.15 6.80
CA LYS A 31 13.06 11.47 7.11
C LYS A 31 11.67 11.32 7.74
N LYS A 32 11.27 12.27 8.56
CA LYS A 32 9.94 12.32 9.16
C LYS A 32 9.02 13.19 8.32
N VAL A 33 7.82 12.68 8.06
CA VAL A 33 6.76 13.42 7.38
C VAL A 33 5.71 13.79 8.41
N TYR A 34 5.52 15.07 8.65
CA TYR A 34 4.48 15.60 9.53
C TYR A 34 3.37 16.18 8.68
N ILE A 35 2.13 15.81 8.94
CA ILE A 35 0.97 16.16 8.12
C ILE A 35 -0.12 16.80 8.96
N ASP A 36 -0.62 17.94 8.50
CA ASP A 36 -1.86 18.57 8.95
C ASP A 36 -2.93 18.35 7.85
N PRO A 37 -3.75 17.30 7.94
CA PRO A 37 -4.73 16.98 6.91
C PRO A 37 -5.89 17.99 6.86
N LEU A 38 -6.14 18.74 7.93
CA LEU A 38 -7.20 19.76 7.97
C LEU A 38 -6.81 20.99 7.16
N LYS A 39 -5.54 21.39 7.23
CA LYS A 39 -4.99 22.50 6.45
C LYS A 39 -4.43 22.06 5.10
N GLU A 40 -4.37 20.76 4.85
CA GLU A 40 -3.78 20.16 3.66
C GLU A 40 -2.32 20.57 3.44
N LEU A 41 -1.56 20.54 4.53
CA LEU A 41 -0.15 20.95 4.60
C LEU A 41 0.69 19.81 5.15
N PHE A 42 1.94 19.72 4.70
CA PHE A 42 2.92 18.80 5.25
C PHE A 42 4.33 19.38 5.22
N ILE A 43 5.20 18.81 6.04
CA ILE A 43 6.64 19.05 6.03
C ILE A 43 7.39 17.73 6.01
N VAL A 44 8.58 17.73 5.45
CA VAL A 44 9.53 16.61 5.48
C VAL A 44 10.83 17.10 6.06
N THR A 45 11.31 16.43 7.11
CA THR A 45 12.54 16.81 7.81
C THR A 45 13.27 15.61 8.39
N GLY A 46 14.61 15.68 8.45
CA GLY A 46 15.42 14.71 9.17
C GLY A 46 15.48 14.94 10.68
N LEU A 47 15.00 16.08 11.18
CA LEU A 47 15.09 16.48 12.57
C LEU A 47 13.79 16.22 13.35
N SER A 48 13.91 15.69 14.56
CA SER A 48 12.77 15.49 15.45
C SER A 48 12.19 16.81 15.98
N ASN A 49 13.03 17.85 16.15
CA ASN A 49 12.59 19.19 16.51
C ASN A 49 12.51 20.08 15.27
N TRP A 50 11.54 19.80 14.42
CA TRP A 50 11.32 20.49 13.15
C TRP A 50 11.06 22.01 13.32
N ARG A 51 10.54 22.46 14.47
CA ARG A 51 10.26 23.90 14.72
C ARG A 51 11.52 24.78 14.73
N SER A 52 12.67 24.19 15.08
CA SER A 52 13.95 24.93 15.06
C SER A 52 14.67 24.90 13.72
N ASP A 53 14.23 24.05 12.78
CA ASP A 53 14.88 23.80 11.49
C ASP A 53 14.27 24.61 10.34
N ASN A 54 13.09 25.21 10.57
CA ASN A 54 12.32 25.92 9.53
C ASN A 54 12.21 25.11 8.21
N PRO A 55 11.71 23.85 8.26
CA PRO A 55 11.53 23.03 7.09
C PRO A 55 10.51 23.66 6.14
N ASP A 56 10.60 23.34 4.86
CA ASP A 56 9.66 23.86 3.88
C ASP A 56 8.25 23.32 4.13
N LEU A 57 7.28 24.21 4.31
CA LEU A 57 5.87 23.88 4.43
C LEU A 57 5.25 23.77 3.04
N ILE A 58 4.75 22.58 2.72
CA ILE A 58 4.27 22.22 1.38
C ILE A 58 2.76 21.99 1.46
N ALA A 59 2.03 22.58 0.52
CA ALA A 59 0.60 22.30 0.39
C ALA A 59 0.35 21.06 -0.46
N PHE A 60 -0.72 20.30 -0.16
CA PHE A 60 -1.12 19.15 -0.99
C PHE A 60 -1.37 19.53 -2.45
N SER A 61 -1.82 20.77 -2.71
CA SER A 61 -2.00 21.30 -4.06
C SER A 61 -0.70 21.41 -4.87
N GLN A 62 0.45 21.45 -4.20
CA GLN A 62 1.77 21.47 -4.83
C GLN A 62 2.29 20.05 -5.15
N VAL A 63 1.62 18.99 -4.68
CA VAL A 63 2.03 17.62 -4.95
C VAL A 63 1.62 17.23 -6.37
N LEU A 64 2.60 17.09 -7.24
CA LEU A 64 2.42 16.66 -8.63
C LEU A 64 2.25 15.14 -8.76
N GLY A 65 2.83 14.38 -7.85
CA GLY A 65 2.74 12.93 -7.84
C GLY A 65 3.49 12.32 -6.68
N VAL A 66 3.05 11.13 -6.27
CA VAL A 66 3.75 10.31 -5.27
C VAL A 66 4.02 8.95 -5.91
N ASN A 67 5.28 8.59 -5.98
CA ASN A 67 5.72 7.28 -6.43
C ASN A 67 6.15 6.44 -5.23
N THR A 68 5.77 5.18 -5.22
CA THR A 68 6.12 4.22 -4.17
C THR A 68 6.86 3.04 -4.79
N ASP A 69 7.96 2.63 -4.19
CA ASP A 69 8.79 1.52 -4.66
C ASP A 69 9.25 0.65 -3.50
N VAL A 70 9.22 -0.66 -3.69
CA VAL A 70 9.77 -1.63 -2.75
C VAL A 70 10.95 -2.32 -3.38
N LYS A 71 12.14 -1.97 -2.93
CA LYS A 71 13.40 -2.51 -3.44
C LYS A 71 13.79 -3.75 -2.62
N GLU A 72 14.00 -4.87 -3.29
CA GLU A 72 14.55 -6.08 -2.71
C GLU A 72 16.07 -6.05 -2.84
N ASN A 73 16.79 -6.07 -1.70
CA ASN A 73 18.22 -6.27 -1.65
C ASN A 73 18.50 -7.73 -1.33
N LYS A 74 19.38 -8.35 -2.10
CA LYS A 74 19.70 -9.76 -1.98
C LYS A 74 21.21 -9.94 -1.94
N GLU A 75 21.71 -10.49 -0.81
CA GLU A 75 23.12 -10.74 -0.61
C GLU A 75 23.37 -12.23 -0.44
N GLU A 76 24.37 -12.76 -1.13
CA GLU A 76 24.77 -14.16 -1.00
C GLU A 76 25.53 -14.39 0.31
N ILE A 77 25.17 -15.47 1.00
CA ILE A 77 25.82 -15.91 2.23
C ILE A 77 26.97 -16.86 1.88
N TYR A 78 28.17 -16.54 2.36
CA TYR A 78 29.35 -17.38 2.21
C TYR A 78 29.71 -18.02 3.54
N TYR A 79 30.37 -19.16 3.50
CA TYR A 79 31.02 -19.76 4.67
C TYR A 79 32.53 -19.76 4.47
N GLU A 80 33.27 -19.81 5.57
CA GLU A 80 34.74 -19.96 5.54
C GLU A 80 35.08 -21.45 5.68
N ASP A 81 35.96 -21.96 4.81
CA ASP A 81 36.49 -23.29 4.95
C ASP A 81 37.65 -23.33 5.99
N SER A 82 38.23 -24.54 6.24
CA SER A 82 39.31 -24.73 7.19
C SER A 82 40.56 -23.92 6.90
N ASP A 83 40.72 -23.47 5.66
CA ASP A 83 41.85 -22.70 5.16
C ASP A 83 41.60 -21.19 5.15
N GLY A 84 40.39 -20.77 5.64
CA GLY A 84 39.97 -19.35 5.71
C GLY A 84 39.49 -18.77 4.39
N ASN A 85 39.22 -19.62 3.38
CA ASN A 85 38.70 -19.15 2.10
C ASN A 85 37.13 -19.06 2.15
N LYS A 86 36.59 -17.97 1.63
CA LYS A 86 35.13 -17.80 1.47
C LYS A 86 34.61 -18.70 0.35
N LYS A 87 33.61 -19.54 0.66
CA LYS A 87 32.96 -20.44 -0.29
C LYS A 87 31.45 -20.25 -0.27
N SER A 88 30.84 -20.35 -1.46
CA SER A 88 29.39 -20.36 -1.61
C SER A 88 28.80 -21.69 -1.14
N TYR A 89 27.61 -21.66 -0.54
CA TYR A 89 26.83 -22.86 -0.28
C TYR A 89 26.35 -23.52 -1.58
N VAL A 90 26.10 -24.82 -1.54
CA VAL A 90 25.52 -25.55 -2.67
C VAL A 90 24.25 -26.23 -2.18
N PRO A 91 23.05 -25.75 -2.61
CA PRO A 91 22.79 -24.56 -3.43
C PRO A 91 23.15 -23.25 -2.72
N PRO A 92 23.35 -22.12 -3.44
CA PRO A 92 23.63 -20.82 -2.87
C PRO A 92 22.53 -20.38 -1.90
N ARG A 93 22.94 -19.74 -0.79
CA ARG A 93 22.03 -19.18 0.22
C ARG A 93 22.12 -17.66 0.17
N TYR A 94 20.99 -17.00 0.43
CA TYR A 94 20.86 -15.56 0.37
C TYR A 94 20.19 -15.02 1.60
N THR A 95 20.62 -13.85 2.06
CA THR A 95 19.82 -12.95 2.89
C THR A 95 19.10 -11.97 1.99
N CYS A 96 17.89 -11.61 2.36
CA CYS A 96 17.11 -10.59 1.68
C CYS A 96 16.67 -9.54 2.69
N ASP A 97 16.59 -8.29 2.26
CA ASP A 97 15.93 -7.22 2.98
C ASP A 97 15.16 -6.33 2.00
N TYR A 98 14.14 -5.64 2.50
CA TYR A 98 13.25 -4.83 1.69
C TYR A 98 13.27 -3.37 2.14
N GLU A 99 13.53 -2.46 1.20
CA GLU A 99 13.49 -1.01 1.38
C GLU A 99 12.17 -0.47 0.83
N PHE A 100 11.46 0.32 1.65
CA PHE A 100 10.20 0.94 1.26
C PHE A 100 10.43 2.42 0.97
N ASN A 101 10.55 2.76 -0.30
CA ASN A 101 10.89 4.07 -0.78
C ASN A 101 9.66 4.85 -1.24
N VAL A 102 9.59 6.11 -0.89
CA VAL A 102 8.57 7.05 -1.34
C VAL A 102 9.24 8.26 -1.96
N THR A 103 8.84 8.59 -3.16
CA THR A 103 9.30 9.77 -3.89
C THR A 103 8.11 10.69 -4.14
N ILE A 104 8.17 11.90 -3.59
CA ILE A 104 7.12 12.91 -3.68
C ILE A 104 7.61 13.98 -4.65
N ARG A 105 6.93 14.15 -5.79
CA ARG A 105 7.19 15.24 -6.73
C ARG A 105 6.31 16.42 -6.38
N VAL A 106 6.93 17.60 -6.32
CA VAL A 106 6.28 18.84 -5.89
C VAL A 106 6.55 19.99 -6.84
N ASP A 107 5.60 20.89 -6.96
CA ASP A 107 5.77 22.19 -7.62
C ASP A 107 6.32 23.19 -6.61
N SER A 108 7.65 23.29 -6.54
CA SER A 108 8.35 24.22 -5.67
C SER A 108 9.46 24.93 -6.46
N PRO A 109 9.71 26.23 -6.24
CA PRO A 109 10.78 26.95 -6.90
C PRO A 109 12.19 26.55 -6.44
N TRP A 110 12.31 25.70 -5.39
CA TRP A 110 13.58 25.37 -4.77
C TRP A 110 13.99 23.90 -4.92
N PHE A 111 13.02 23.02 -5.14
CA PHE A 111 13.22 21.59 -5.33
C PHE A 111 11.96 21.00 -6.01
N ASP A 112 12.13 19.94 -6.73
CA ASP A 112 11.08 19.25 -7.51
C ASP A 112 10.75 17.86 -6.97
N GLU A 113 11.64 17.30 -6.13
CA GLU A 113 11.51 15.94 -5.65
C GLU A 113 11.99 15.78 -4.19
N ILE A 114 11.28 14.96 -3.43
CA ILE A 114 11.62 14.57 -2.05
C ILE A 114 11.63 13.08 -1.97
N GLU A 115 12.78 12.48 -1.65
CA GLU A 115 12.95 11.06 -1.44
C GLU A 115 13.05 10.73 0.04
N LEU A 116 12.37 9.66 0.46
CA LEU A 116 12.46 9.11 1.81
C LEU A 116 12.27 7.60 1.80
N GLU A 117 12.91 6.91 2.73
CA GLU A 117 12.73 5.50 3.03
C GLU A 117 11.95 5.35 4.33
N LEU A 118 10.85 4.59 4.33
CA LEU A 118 10.01 4.35 5.51
C LEU A 118 10.55 3.22 6.40
N SER A 119 11.35 2.31 5.87
CA SER A 119 11.89 1.14 6.57
C SER A 119 13.22 1.39 7.28
N ASP A 120 13.59 2.66 7.49
CA ASP A 120 14.85 3.06 8.12
C ASP A 120 15.04 2.38 9.49
N GLY A 121 16.16 1.68 9.63
CA GLY A 121 16.58 1.01 10.86
C GLY A 121 15.91 -0.33 11.16
N SER A 122 14.90 -0.77 10.39
CA SER A 122 14.18 -2.03 10.63
C SER A 122 13.60 -2.61 9.35
N ARG A 123 14.45 -2.99 8.40
CA ARG A 123 14.04 -3.57 7.13
C ARG A 123 13.53 -5.00 7.33
N PRO A 124 12.36 -5.38 6.80
CA PRO A 124 11.89 -6.76 6.83
C PRO A 124 12.77 -7.65 5.94
N ASP A 125 12.99 -8.88 6.40
CA ASP A 125 13.78 -9.90 5.70
C ASP A 125 12.92 -10.82 4.81
N ASN A 126 11.60 -10.70 4.92
CA ASN A 126 10.66 -11.56 4.22
C ASN A 126 9.35 -10.83 3.92
N ARG A 127 8.81 -11.03 2.70
CA ARG A 127 7.53 -10.44 2.24
C ARG A 127 6.29 -10.93 3.02
N TYR A 128 6.40 -12.04 3.73
CA TYR A 128 5.28 -12.62 4.48
C TYR A 128 5.21 -12.17 5.93
N THR A 129 6.13 -11.33 6.39
CA THR A 129 6.15 -10.80 7.75
C THR A 129 5.09 -9.72 7.95
N ASP A 130 4.62 -9.55 9.18
CA ASP A 130 3.70 -8.47 9.52
C ASP A 130 4.38 -7.11 9.38
N LEU A 131 5.70 -7.05 9.61
CA LEU A 131 6.51 -5.86 9.42
C LEU A 131 6.52 -5.39 7.95
N TYR A 132 6.65 -6.33 6.99
CA TYR A 132 6.57 -6.02 5.56
C TYR A 132 5.20 -5.40 5.21
N ARG A 133 4.12 -6.05 5.64
CA ARG A 133 2.74 -5.58 5.40
C ARG A 133 2.47 -4.21 6.03
N GLU A 134 3.05 -3.97 7.22
CA GLU A 134 2.91 -2.68 7.90
C GLU A 134 3.60 -1.55 7.13
N TYR A 135 4.83 -1.75 6.64
CA TYR A 135 5.50 -0.75 5.81
C TYR A 135 4.80 -0.52 4.48
N GLU A 136 4.35 -1.58 3.83
CA GLU A 136 3.57 -1.50 2.59
C GLU A 136 2.29 -0.68 2.81
N ARG A 137 1.53 -0.97 3.88
CA ARG A 137 0.34 -0.22 4.26
C ARG A 137 0.65 1.25 4.52
N ARG A 138 1.68 1.56 5.31
CA ARG A 138 2.09 2.94 5.64
C ARG A 138 2.54 3.72 4.41
N MET A 139 3.26 3.08 3.51
CA MET A 139 3.71 3.68 2.26
C MET A 139 2.51 4.11 1.39
N HIS A 140 1.52 3.23 1.25
CA HIS A 140 0.31 3.55 0.49
C HIS A 140 -0.57 4.57 1.20
N GLU A 141 -0.72 4.49 2.51
CA GLU A 141 -1.46 5.47 3.31
C GLU A 141 -0.88 6.88 3.13
N LEU A 142 0.44 7.03 3.19
CA LEU A 142 1.12 8.30 2.94
C LEU A 142 0.82 8.83 1.53
N ALA A 143 0.95 7.97 0.51
CA ALA A 143 0.67 8.34 -0.87
C ALA A 143 -0.78 8.78 -1.06
N ASP A 144 -1.74 8.08 -0.45
CA ASP A 144 -3.17 8.39 -0.55
C ASP A 144 -3.51 9.73 0.09
N ILE A 145 -2.97 9.99 1.28
CA ILE A 145 -3.18 11.25 1.98
C ILE A 145 -2.66 12.41 1.13
N LEU A 146 -1.42 12.33 0.65
CA LEU A 146 -0.79 13.40 -0.12
C LEU A 146 -1.47 13.63 -1.48
N MET A 147 -1.98 12.57 -2.11
CA MET A 147 -2.70 12.64 -3.38
C MET A 147 -4.22 12.87 -3.21
N ARG A 148 -4.71 13.03 -1.97
CA ARG A 148 -6.14 13.16 -1.64
C ARG A 148 -7.00 12.03 -2.22
N ARG A 149 -6.45 10.83 -2.30
CA ARG A 149 -7.17 9.68 -2.85
C ARG A 149 -8.03 9.05 -1.77
N ASP A 150 -9.33 8.94 -2.04
CA ASP A 150 -10.24 8.19 -1.18
C ASP A 150 -10.01 6.68 -1.37
N ASN A 151 -9.62 6.00 -0.32
CA ASN A 151 -9.23 4.58 -0.31
C ASN A 151 -10.39 3.60 -0.58
N ARG A 152 -11.63 4.10 -0.74
CA ARG A 152 -12.84 3.27 -0.84
C ARG A 152 -12.98 2.47 -2.14
N ASN A 153 -12.17 2.75 -3.16
CA ASN A 153 -12.28 2.13 -4.50
C ASN A 153 -11.01 1.43 -5.00
N ARG A 154 -10.07 1.06 -4.11
CA ARG A 154 -8.88 0.34 -4.54
C ARG A 154 -9.16 -1.15 -4.70
N VAL A 155 -9.09 -1.60 -5.93
CA VAL A 155 -8.95 -3.02 -6.26
C VAL A 155 -7.45 -3.28 -6.43
N TRP A 156 -6.89 -4.11 -5.56
CA TRP A 156 -5.52 -4.59 -5.68
C TRP A 156 -5.47 -5.72 -6.72
N ASP A 157 -4.82 -5.47 -7.83
CA ASP A 157 -4.32 -6.52 -8.69
C ASP A 157 -2.92 -6.91 -8.20
N GLY A 158 -2.69 -8.18 -7.98
CA GLY A 158 -1.55 -8.72 -7.25
C GLY A 158 -0.15 -8.51 -7.88
N ASP A 159 0.00 -7.62 -8.88
CA ASP A 159 1.24 -7.37 -9.61
C ASP A 159 1.86 -5.99 -9.38
N GLY A 160 1.36 -5.21 -8.40
CA GLY A 160 1.98 -3.93 -8.02
C GLY A 160 1.90 -2.80 -9.06
N MET A 161 1.19 -2.99 -10.17
CA MET A 161 0.96 -1.93 -11.15
C MET A 161 -0.36 -1.21 -10.88
N MET A 162 -0.27 0.09 -10.59
CA MET A 162 -1.44 0.97 -10.55
C MET A 162 -2.00 1.13 -11.96
N ASN A 163 -3.10 0.46 -12.26
CA ASN A 163 -3.88 0.78 -13.46
C ASN A 163 -4.66 2.08 -13.21
N ARG A 164 -4.21 3.13 -13.87
CA ARG A 164 -4.88 4.43 -13.93
C ARG A 164 -6.07 4.32 -14.86
N THR A 165 -7.24 4.00 -14.33
CA THR A 165 -8.50 4.26 -15.07
C THR A 165 -8.80 5.76 -14.95
N GLU A 166 -8.56 6.48 -16.01
CA GLU A 166 -9.09 7.84 -16.20
C GLU A 166 -10.61 7.76 -16.19
N TYR A 167 -11.21 8.25 -15.12
CA TYR A 167 -12.65 8.44 -15.07
C TYR A 167 -12.96 9.85 -15.58
N THR A 168 -13.15 9.99 -16.89
CA THR A 168 -13.93 11.08 -17.48
C THR A 168 -15.39 10.64 -17.45
N GLY A 169 -16.15 11.07 -16.47
CA GLY A 169 -17.55 10.68 -16.37
C GLY A 169 -18.37 11.70 -15.62
N SER A 170 -18.98 12.61 -16.37
CA SER A 170 -20.22 13.27 -15.98
C SER A 170 -21.28 12.24 -15.61
N CYS A 171 -21.93 12.41 -14.45
CA CYS A 171 -23.15 11.67 -14.08
C CYS A 171 -24.24 11.84 -15.16
N PRO A 172 -24.79 10.77 -15.69
CA PRO A 172 -26.11 10.83 -16.31
C PRO A 172 -27.18 10.51 -15.27
N GLU A 173 -28.23 11.33 -15.30
CA GLU A 173 -29.46 11.15 -14.59
C GLU A 173 -30.05 9.73 -14.72
N ARG A 174 -30.67 9.27 -13.63
CA ARG A 174 -31.45 8.04 -13.58
C ARG A 174 -32.57 8.04 -14.61
N GLN A 175 -32.43 7.23 -15.59
CA GLN A 175 -33.61 6.67 -16.27
C GLN A 175 -33.71 5.20 -15.89
N ALA A 176 -34.82 4.87 -15.28
CA ALA A 176 -35.22 3.51 -15.00
C ALA A 176 -35.44 2.79 -16.32
N ASP A 177 -34.66 1.75 -16.58
CA ASP A 177 -35.13 0.70 -17.47
C ASP A 177 -34.77 -0.68 -16.96
N VAL A 178 -35.78 -1.50 -16.97
CA VAL A 178 -35.92 -2.83 -16.44
C VAL A 178 -35.23 -3.79 -17.40
N SER A 179 -34.15 -4.45 -16.95
CA SER A 179 -33.82 -5.84 -17.36
C SER A 179 -32.58 -6.32 -16.64
N ARG A 180 -32.76 -6.83 -15.43
CA ARG A 180 -31.76 -7.56 -14.68
C ARG A 180 -31.97 -9.05 -14.93
N PRO A 181 -31.00 -9.81 -15.43
CA PRO A 181 -31.09 -11.25 -15.38
C PRO A 181 -30.91 -11.70 -13.92
N THR A 182 -32.04 -12.02 -13.29
CA THR A 182 -32.13 -12.73 -12.03
C THR A 182 -31.78 -14.19 -12.28
N GLY A 183 -30.56 -14.57 -11.89
CA GLY A 183 -30.08 -15.95 -11.99
C GLY A 183 -29.04 -16.28 -10.92
N GLY A 184 -29.29 -15.87 -9.67
CA GLY A 184 -28.54 -16.33 -8.51
C GLY A 184 -29.40 -17.32 -7.74
N GLU A 185 -29.02 -18.62 -7.72
CA GLU A 185 -29.68 -19.62 -6.89
C GLU A 185 -29.73 -19.15 -5.44
N ALA A 186 -30.96 -19.13 -4.86
CA ALA A 186 -31.18 -18.81 -3.48
C ALA A 186 -30.48 -19.86 -2.60
N TRP A 187 -29.77 -19.42 -1.58
CA TRP A 187 -29.06 -20.28 -0.63
C TRP A 187 -29.53 -19.98 0.79
N VAL A 188 -29.47 -20.98 1.66
CA VAL A 188 -29.83 -20.84 3.07
C VAL A 188 -28.57 -20.56 3.88
N CYS A 189 -28.57 -19.49 4.67
CA CYS A 189 -27.43 -19.10 5.50
C CYS A 189 -27.22 -20.10 6.62
N PRO A 190 -26.04 -20.73 6.74
CA PRO A 190 -25.76 -21.70 7.81
C PRO A 190 -25.66 -21.06 9.20
N SER A 191 -25.46 -19.74 9.29
CA SER A 191 -25.33 -19.01 10.55
C SER A 191 -26.65 -18.55 11.15
N CYS A 192 -27.67 -18.23 10.32
CA CYS A 192 -28.95 -17.71 10.82
C CYS A 192 -30.19 -18.32 10.16
N GLY A 193 -30.05 -19.25 9.21
CA GLY A 193 -31.16 -19.93 8.53
C GLY A 193 -31.93 -19.07 7.51
N ALA A 194 -31.60 -17.82 7.31
CA ALA A 194 -32.29 -16.93 6.37
C ALA A 194 -31.95 -17.27 4.91
N GLN A 195 -32.92 -17.17 4.01
CA GLN A 195 -32.70 -17.30 2.57
C GLN A 195 -32.10 -16.02 2.00
N SER A 196 -31.06 -16.16 1.19
CA SER A 196 -30.35 -15.07 0.53
C SER A 196 -29.97 -15.44 -0.90
N SER A 197 -29.96 -14.46 -1.80
CA SER A 197 -29.62 -14.65 -3.23
C SER A 197 -28.28 -14.01 -3.62
N GLY A 198 -27.64 -13.28 -2.71
CA GLY A 198 -26.38 -12.55 -2.93
C GLY A 198 -25.14 -13.30 -2.44
N LYS A 199 -23.98 -12.64 -2.51
CA LYS A 199 -22.71 -13.13 -1.97
C LYS A 199 -22.66 -13.12 -0.43
N PHE A 200 -23.55 -12.37 0.20
CA PHE A 200 -23.67 -12.24 1.66
C PHE A 200 -25.11 -12.48 2.09
N CYS A 201 -25.27 -12.99 3.29
CA CYS A 201 -26.58 -13.12 3.91
C CYS A 201 -27.15 -11.72 4.20
N SER A 202 -28.36 -11.42 3.70
CA SER A 202 -29.03 -10.14 3.91
C SER A 202 -29.47 -9.91 5.37
N ASN A 203 -29.50 -10.96 6.19
CA ASN A 203 -29.93 -10.88 7.59
C ASN A 203 -28.76 -10.75 8.58
N CYS A 204 -27.68 -11.52 8.41
CA CYS A 204 -26.57 -11.54 9.38
C CYS A 204 -25.19 -11.18 8.78
N GLY A 205 -25.11 -10.86 7.48
CA GLY A 205 -23.87 -10.50 6.80
C GLY A 205 -22.90 -11.68 6.55
N ALA A 206 -23.26 -12.92 6.91
CA ALA A 206 -22.39 -14.08 6.67
C ALA A 206 -22.19 -14.31 5.16
N VAL A 207 -20.96 -14.64 4.78
CA VAL A 207 -20.59 -14.94 3.38
C VAL A 207 -21.33 -16.19 2.90
N LYS A 208 -21.82 -16.19 1.66
CA LYS A 208 -22.38 -17.39 1.03
C LYS A 208 -21.34 -18.50 1.08
N PRO A 209 -21.66 -19.69 1.62
CA PRO A 209 -20.75 -20.83 1.58
C PRO A 209 -20.47 -21.16 0.11
N THR A 210 -19.25 -20.88 -0.30
CA THR A 210 -18.76 -21.31 -1.60
C THR A 210 -18.50 -22.79 -1.45
N THR A 211 -19.28 -23.62 -2.11
CA THR A 211 -18.88 -25.02 -2.34
C THR A 211 -17.59 -24.93 -3.16
N CYS A 212 -16.45 -25.14 -2.51
CA CYS A 212 -15.16 -25.18 -3.17
C CYS A 212 -15.16 -26.40 -4.08
N SER A 213 -15.51 -26.20 -5.35
CA SER A 213 -15.50 -27.26 -6.35
C SER A 213 -14.08 -27.57 -6.86
N GLY A 214 -13.02 -27.19 -6.10
CA GLY A 214 -11.64 -27.41 -6.52
C GLY A 214 -10.59 -26.87 -5.54
N CYS A 215 -9.33 -27.09 -5.85
CA CYS A 215 -8.19 -26.62 -5.07
C CYS A 215 -7.91 -25.13 -5.33
N ALA A 216 -8.01 -24.32 -4.31
CA ALA A 216 -7.71 -22.88 -4.40
C ALA A 216 -6.24 -22.56 -4.70
N ASN A 217 -5.32 -23.53 -4.49
CA ASN A 217 -3.89 -23.34 -4.71
C ASN A 217 -3.42 -23.63 -6.14
N CYS A 218 -3.90 -24.72 -6.74
CA CYS A 218 -3.47 -25.17 -8.07
C CYS A 218 -4.59 -25.21 -9.12
N GLY A 219 -5.85 -24.88 -8.73
CA GLY A 219 -6.98 -24.90 -9.63
C GLY A 219 -7.53 -26.29 -9.97
N TRP A 220 -6.96 -27.37 -9.40
CA TRP A 220 -7.46 -28.72 -9.62
C TRP A 220 -8.93 -28.86 -9.21
N ARG A 221 -9.72 -29.55 -10.05
CA ARG A 221 -11.13 -29.84 -9.78
C ARG A 221 -11.39 -31.34 -9.92
N PRO A 222 -12.22 -31.94 -9.06
CA PRO A 222 -12.64 -33.33 -9.23
C PRO A 222 -13.50 -33.45 -10.48
N ALA A 223 -13.54 -34.64 -11.06
CA ALA A 223 -14.46 -34.94 -12.15
C ALA A 223 -15.91 -34.93 -11.66
N ASP A 224 -16.85 -34.64 -12.56
CA ASP A 224 -18.28 -34.56 -12.23
C ASP A 224 -18.76 -35.82 -11.52
N GLY A 225 -19.35 -35.62 -10.32
CA GLY A 225 -19.86 -36.71 -9.49
C GLY A 225 -18.89 -37.29 -8.47
N GLN A 226 -17.64 -36.80 -8.39
CA GLN A 226 -16.69 -37.22 -7.35
C GLN A 226 -16.71 -36.27 -6.15
N SER A 227 -16.70 -36.87 -4.94
CA SER A 227 -16.56 -36.10 -3.71
C SER A 227 -15.15 -35.50 -3.58
N LEU A 228 -15.05 -34.31 -3.00
CA LEU A 228 -13.76 -33.66 -2.74
C LEU A 228 -12.91 -34.52 -1.78
N PRO A 229 -11.69 -34.89 -2.15
CA PRO A 229 -10.77 -35.57 -1.25
C PRO A 229 -10.28 -34.60 -0.15
N LYS A 230 -9.78 -35.14 0.96
CA LYS A 230 -9.22 -34.35 2.06
C LYS A 230 -8.00 -33.51 1.63
N PHE A 231 -7.25 -34.03 0.66
CA PHE A 231 -6.05 -33.37 0.14
C PHE A 231 -6.09 -33.32 -1.38
N CYS A 232 -5.61 -32.24 -1.95
CA CYS A 232 -5.49 -32.10 -3.39
C CYS A 232 -4.49 -33.12 -3.96
N PRO A 233 -4.86 -33.93 -4.95
CA PRO A 233 -3.95 -34.94 -5.52
C PRO A 233 -2.80 -34.32 -6.33
N GLU A 234 -2.95 -33.07 -6.81
CA GLU A 234 -1.95 -32.37 -7.60
C GLU A 234 -0.90 -31.63 -6.76
N CYS A 235 -1.31 -30.99 -5.65
CA CYS A 235 -0.41 -30.13 -4.87
C CYS A 235 -0.35 -30.47 -3.37
N GLY A 236 -1.06 -31.50 -2.92
CA GLY A 236 -1.06 -31.95 -1.52
C GLY A 236 -1.78 -31.03 -0.53
N ARG A 237 -2.36 -29.89 -0.95
CA ARG A 237 -3.03 -28.95 -0.04
C ARG A 237 -4.32 -29.53 0.49
N GLN A 238 -4.60 -29.29 1.77
CA GLN A 238 -5.85 -29.69 2.40
C GLN A 238 -7.03 -28.92 1.80
N LEU A 239 -8.11 -29.64 1.43
CA LEU A 239 -9.29 -29.12 0.74
C LEU A 239 -10.54 -29.03 1.62
N GLN A 240 -10.49 -29.62 2.85
CA GLN A 240 -11.59 -29.60 3.82
C GLN A 240 -11.13 -29.02 5.14
#